data_a395f9c63d838867eade7466e0bb2378
#
_entry.id   a395f9c63d838867eade7466e0bb2378
#
_cell.length_a   1.000
_cell.length_b   1.000
_cell.length_c   1.000
_cell.angle_alpha   90.00
_cell.angle_beta   90.00
_cell.angle_gamma   90.00
#
_symmetry.space_group_name_H-M   'P 1'
#
loop_
_entity.id
_entity.type
_entity.pdbx_description
1 polymer ?
#
loop_
_entity_poly.entity_id
_entity_poly.type
_entity_poly.pdbx_seq_one_letter_code
_entity_poly.pdbx_strand_id
1 'polypeptide(L)'
;MKNGMLIAIIALLAIFLFGGVFYTVNETEQVVITQFGKPVGDPITDPGLHVKLPLIQNANVFPKTLLEWNGDPGQIPTQDKTFIYVETFARWRIKDPLKFYETVYNETGAQKKLDDILDSATFNFISSHHLVEAVRNSNRLLEKEVIASAGLAESVQEQISIKLGRQGMSRGIMEQAKPKLEKFGIELIDMRIKRINYVDEVQKKVYERMIAERKQISEKFRSEGKGESKKIEGERGKELKRITSDAYRKAQEIRGKADGEAARIYADAYNKDPEFYSFVKTLDAYRQTLAKDSSVVLSTKGDFFKYLKGYQEKQ
;
A
#
# COMPACT_ATOMS: atom_id res chain seq x y z
N MET A 1 -51.66 73.57 28.58
CA MET A 1 -50.39 72.98 28.03
C MET A 1 -49.80 71.89 28.94
N LYS A 2 -49.87 71.97 30.30
CA LYS A 2 -49.33 70.95 31.21
C LYS A 2 -49.98 69.55 31.05
N ASN A 3 -51.30 69.45 30.83
CA ASN A 3 -52.01 68.16 30.74
C ASN A 3 -51.74 67.46 29.43
N GLY A 4 -51.49 68.15 28.28
CA GLY A 4 -51.16 67.55 27.01
C GLY A 4 -49.74 66.93 27.02
N MET A 5 -48.81 67.58 27.70
CA MET A 5 -47.44 67.06 27.87
C MET A 5 -47.43 65.82 28.77
N LEU A 6 -48.25 65.75 29.79
CA LEU A 6 -48.38 64.61 30.69
C LEU A 6 -49.00 63.43 29.97
N ILE A 7 -50.04 63.65 29.15
CA ILE A 7 -50.64 62.61 28.30
C ILE A 7 -49.64 62.10 27.28
N ALA A 8 -48.84 62.97 26.66
CA ALA A 8 -47.80 62.54 25.69
C ALA A 8 -46.70 61.70 26.36
N ILE A 9 -46.27 62.02 27.57
CA ILE A 9 -45.32 61.24 28.35
C ILE A 9 -45.90 59.88 28.72
N ILE A 10 -47.16 59.82 29.19
CA ILE A 10 -47.83 58.56 29.50
C ILE A 10 -47.99 57.68 28.24
N ALA A 11 -48.37 58.25 27.10
CA ALA A 11 -48.52 57.57 25.87
C ALA A 11 -47.15 57.01 25.37
N LEU A 12 -46.10 57.81 25.51
CA LEU A 12 -44.74 57.40 25.15
C LEU A 12 -44.22 56.26 26.06
N LEU A 13 -44.50 56.35 27.34
CA LEU A 13 -44.15 55.30 28.32
C LEU A 13 -44.98 54.04 28.10
N ALA A 14 -46.24 54.14 27.74
CA ALA A 14 -47.09 53.03 27.36
C ALA A 14 -46.55 52.33 26.07
N ILE A 15 -46.19 53.08 25.03
CA ILE A 15 -45.62 52.55 23.80
C ILE A 15 -44.28 51.85 24.12
N PHE A 16 -43.46 52.43 24.98
CA PHE A 16 -42.17 51.81 25.37
C PHE A 16 -42.42 50.55 26.20
N LEU A 17 -43.34 50.45 27.08
CA LEU A 17 -43.70 49.26 27.84
C LEU A 17 -44.33 48.18 26.92
N PHE A 18 -45.26 48.55 26.04
CA PHE A 18 -45.92 47.63 25.14
C PHE A 18 -44.96 47.07 24.03
N GLY A 19 -44.01 47.89 23.57
CA GLY A 19 -43.01 47.47 22.56
C GLY A 19 -42.07 46.35 23.06
N GLY A 20 -41.87 46.22 24.39
CA GLY A 20 -41.05 45.19 24.97
C GLY A 20 -41.78 43.91 25.41
N VAL A 21 -43.13 43.88 25.29
CA VAL A 21 -43.97 42.75 25.73
C VAL A 21 -43.92 41.57 24.72
N PHE A 22 -43.89 41.89 23.44
CA PHE A 22 -43.98 40.88 22.37
C PHE A 22 -42.58 40.49 21.88
N TYR A 23 -42.41 39.20 21.57
CA TYR A 23 -41.25 38.68 20.89
C TYR A 23 -41.69 37.53 19.95
N THR A 24 -40.96 37.30 18.92
CA THR A 24 -41.23 36.24 17.94
C THR A 24 -40.23 35.12 18.10
N VAL A 25 -40.70 33.87 17.94
CA VAL A 25 -39.90 32.66 17.90
C VAL A 25 -40.00 32.06 16.51
N ASN A 26 -38.86 31.91 15.84
CA ASN A 26 -38.81 31.27 14.52
C ASN A 26 -38.84 29.74 14.68
N GLU A 27 -39.21 29.00 13.62
CA GLU A 27 -39.21 27.53 13.60
C GLU A 27 -37.82 26.93 13.91
N THR A 28 -36.77 27.65 13.57
CA THR A 28 -35.37 27.24 13.79
C THR A 28 -34.83 27.58 15.17
N GLU A 29 -35.65 28.20 16.03
CA GLU A 29 -35.27 28.73 17.34
C GLU A 29 -36.11 28.13 18.47
N GLN A 30 -35.57 28.20 19.65
CA GLN A 30 -36.23 27.87 20.91
C GLN A 30 -35.79 28.87 21.97
N VAL A 31 -36.67 29.18 22.88
CA VAL A 31 -36.48 30.30 23.82
C VAL A 31 -36.66 29.85 25.26
N VAL A 32 -35.75 30.30 26.12
CA VAL A 32 -35.84 30.17 27.56
C VAL A 32 -36.07 31.57 28.17
N ILE A 33 -37.18 31.74 28.84
CA ILE A 33 -37.48 32.98 29.55
C ILE A 33 -36.76 32.97 30.90
N THR A 34 -36.06 34.05 31.18
CA THR A 34 -35.36 34.22 32.44
C THR A 34 -35.85 35.49 33.13
N GLN A 35 -36.00 35.43 34.47
CA GLN A 35 -36.34 36.54 35.31
C GLN A 35 -35.22 36.78 36.34
N PHE A 36 -34.56 37.92 36.24
CA PHE A 36 -33.36 38.20 37.04
C PHE A 36 -32.28 37.12 36.98
N GLY A 37 -32.11 36.54 35.78
CA GLY A 37 -31.12 35.44 35.51
C GLY A 37 -31.62 34.06 35.88
N LYS A 38 -32.76 33.90 36.54
CA LYS A 38 -33.35 32.59 36.85
C LYS A 38 -34.33 32.18 35.75
N PRO A 39 -34.26 30.96 35.19
CA PRO A 39 -35.27 30.49 34.23
C PRO A 39 -36.64 30.37 34.89
N VAL A 40 -37.68 30.76 34.16
CA VAL A 40 -39.07 30.75 34.59
C VAL A 40 -39.97 30.16 33.52
N GLY A 41 -40.72 29.14 33.88
CA GLY A 41 -41.61 28.40 32.97
C GLY A 41 -40.89 27.38 32.12
N ASP A 42 -41.64 26.71 31.24
CA ASP A 42 -41.13 25.73 30.31
C ASP A 42 -40.47 26.39 29.09
N PRO A 43 -39.50 25.77 28.44
CA PRO A 43 -38.91 26.28 27.22
C PRO A 43 -39.95 26.40 26.10
N ILE A 44 -39.92 27.52 25.39
CA ILE A 44 -40.85 27.80 24.31
C ILE A 44 -40.22 27.30 23.00
N THR A 45 -40.78 26.24 22.44
CA THR A 45 -40.31 25.58 21.22
C THR A 45 -41.23 25.82 20.03
N ASP A 46 -42.46 26.32 20.29
CA ASP A 46 -43.47 26.57 19.28
C ASP A 46 -43.23 27.93 18.61
N PRO A 47 -43.20 27.96 17.26
CA PRO A 47 -43.01 29.20 16.51
C PRO A 47 -44.24 30.11 16.63
N GLY A 48 -43.99 31.40 16.61
CA GLY A 48 -45.08 32.39 16.66
C GLY A 48 -44.77 33.60 17.53
N LEU A 49 -45.85 34.33 17.82
CA LEU A 49 -45.80 35.51 18.65
C LEU A 49 -46.07 35.15 20.12
N HIS A 50 -45.14 35.48 20.97
CA HIS A 50 -45.18 35.19 22.40
C HIS A 50 -45.05 36.48 23.19
N VAL A 51 -45.45 36.42 24.48
CA VAL A 51 -45.43 37.55 25.39
C VAL A 51 -44.46 37.34 26.55
N LYS A 52 -43.79 38.40 26.97
CA LYS A 52 -42.95 38.43 28.19
C LYS A 52 -43.20 39.70 29.00
N LEU A 53 -42.86 39.65 30.26
CA LEU A 53 -42.90 40.85 31.10
C LEU A 53 -41.71 41.76 30.74
N PRO A 54 -41.99 42.95 30.17
CA PRO A 54 -40.92 43.88 29.80
C PRO A 54 -40.14 44.31 31.07
N LEU A 55 -38.84 44.61 30.87
CA LEU A 55 -37.91 45.06 31.95
C LEU A 55 -37.52 43.99 32.99
N ILE A 56 -38.33 42.94 33.18
CA ILE A 56 -38.12 41.92 34.22
C ILE A 56 -37.67 40.60 33.61
N GLN A 57 -38.26 40.26 32.45
CA GLN A 57 -37.97 39.00 31.75
C GLN A 57 -37.15 39.22 30.53
N ASN A 58 -36.14 38.35 30.36
CA ASN A 58 -35.30 38.26 29.16
C ASN A 58 -35.62 36.96 28.44
N ALA A 59 -35.77 37.04 27.10
CA ALA A 59 -35.90 35.89 26.22
C ALA A 59 -34.51 35.53 25.70
N ASN A 60 -34.00 34.38 26.11
CA ASN A 60 -32.74 33.83 25.61
C ASN A 60 -33.05 32.87 24.48
N VAL A 61 -32.62 33.22 23.28
CA VAL A 61 -32.88 32.49 22.05
C VAL A 61 -31.73 31.49 21.80
N PHE A 62 -32.08 30.26 21.53
CA PHE A 62 -31.15 29.19 21.21
C PHE A 62 -31.54 28.56 19.88
N PRO A 63 -30.55 28.10 19.04
CA PRO A 63 -30.85 27.37 17.83
C PRO A 63 -31.45 26.00 18.14
N LYS A 64 -32.48 25.61 17.38
CA LYS A 64 -33.10 24.30 17.37
C LYS A 64 -32.48 23.39 16.30
N THR A 65 -31.74 24.01 15.38
CA THR A 65 -31.05 23.36 14.26
C THR A 65 -29.85 22.58 14.69
N LEU A 66 -29.33 21.77 13.78
CA LEU A 66 -28.05 21.05 13.97
C LEU A 66 -26.90 22.06 13.93
N LEU A 67 -26.05 21.96 14.92
CA LEU A 67 -24.81 22.70 15.06
C LEU A 67 -23.61 21.77 14.79
N GLU A 68 -22.53 22.35 14.32
CA GLU A 68 -21.27 21.62 14.10
C GLU A 68 -20.30 21.86 15.26
N TRP A 69 -19.49 20.86 15.48
CA TRP A 69 -18.33 20.95 16.34
C TRP A 69 -17.14 20.37 15.58
N ASN A 70 -16.03 21.09 15.53
CA ASN A 70 -14.78 20.67 14.95
C ASN A 70 -13.72 20.62 16.05
N GLY A 71 -13.24 19.42 16.36
CA GLY A 71 -12.15 19.24 17.32
C GLY A 71 -10.82 19.69 16.75
N ASP A 72 -9.99 20.30 17.58
CA ASP A 72 -8.64 20.67 17.23
C ASP A 72 -7.77 19.40 17.02
N PRO A 73 -6.79 19.44 16.11
CA PRO A 73 -5.90 18.31 15.88
C PRO A 73 -5.11 17.95 17.15
N GLY A 74 -5.51 16.89 17.83
CA GLY A 74 -4.85 16.39 19.04
C GLY A 74 -3.82 15.32 18.73
N GLN A 75 -2.66 15.37 19.40
CA GLN A 75 -1.67 14.29 19.34
C GLN A 75 -2.03 13.18 20.32
N ILE A 76 -2.32 11.98 19.79
CA ILE A 76 -2.79 10.84 20.57
C ILE A 76 -1.85 9.65 20.32
N PRO A 77 -1.35 8.98 21.38
CA PRO A 77 -0.67 7.70 21.25
C PRO A 77 -1.69 6.58 20.98
N THR A 78 -1.40 5.68 20.08
CA THR A 78 -2.17 4.46 19.88
C THR A 78 -1.65 3.32 20.78
N GLN A 79 -2.38 2.21 20.85
CA GLN A 79 -1.92 1.00 21.54
C GLN A 79 -0.57 0.50 20.98
N ASP A 80 -0.28 0.74 19.70
CA ASP A 80 0.98 0.44 19.04
C ASP A 80 2.13 1.39 19.43
N LYS A 81 1.91 2.29 20.38
CA LYS A 81 2.87 3.33 20.80
C LYS A 81 3.26 4.28 19.66
N THR A 82 2.41 4.41 18.66
CA THR A 82 2.59 5.34 17.54
C THR A 82 1.81 6.61 17.81
N PHE A 83 2.47 7.75 17.74
CA PHE A 83 1.81 9.04 17.89
C PHE A 83 1.19 9.49 16.58
N ILE A 84 -0.10 9.88 16.64
CA ILE A 84 -0.87 10.37 15.50
C ILE A 84 -1.59 11.66 15.85
N TYR A 85 -1.77 12.53 14.86
CA TYR A 85 -2.72 13.63 14.93
C TYR A 85 -4.09 13.16 14.48
N VAL A 86 -5.10 13.42 15.30
CA VAL A 86 -6.48 13.05 15.01
C VAL A 86 -7.33 14.29 15.01
N GLU A 87 -8.01 14.56 13.90
CA GLU A 87 -9.05 15.56 13.79
C GLU A 87 -10.41 14.87 13.84
N THR A 88 -11.30 15.39 14.69
CA THR A 88 -12.66 14.87 14.84
C THR A 88 -13.68 15.92 14.46
N PHE A 89 -14.87 15.47 14.12
CA PHE A 89 -16.00 16.29 13.74
C PHE A 89 -17.25 15.69 14.34
N ALA A 90 -18.11 16.53 14.88
CA ALA A 90 -19.39 16.10 15.43
C ALA A 90 -20.53 17.04 15.05
N ARG A 91 -21.73 16.51 15.01
CA ARG A 91 -22.96 17.25 14.85
C ARG A 91 -23.79 17.06 16.12
N TRP A 92 -24.27 18.15 16.63
CA TRP A 92 -25.02 18.17 17.87
C TRP A 92 -26.18 19.15 17.77
N ARG A 93 -27.11 19.07 18.73
CA ARG A 93 -28.19 20.04 18.90
C ARG A 93 -28.53 20.22 20.35
N ILE A 94 -29.19 21.33 20.66
CA ILE A 94 -29.73 21.59 21.96
C ILE A 94 -31.08 20.88 22.07
N LYS A 95 -31.15 19.80 22.84
CA LYS A 95 -32.36 19.00 23.05
C LYS A 95 -33.22 19.55 24.18
N ASP A 96 -32.57 19.99 25.25
CA ASP A 96 -33.21 20.57 26.42
C ASP A 96 -32.62 21.96 26.68
N PRO A 97 -33.27 23.05 26.18
CA PRO A 97 -32.73 24.40 26.28
C PRO A 97 -32.73 24.92 27.72
N LEU A 98 -33.62 24.43 28.59
CA LEU A 98 -33.62 24.81 30.00
C LEU A 98 -32.36 24.31 30.70
N LYS A 99 -32.11 23.00 30.57
CA LYS A 99 -30.94 22.37 31.15
C LYS A 99 -29.64 22.90 30.54
N PHE A 100 -29.66 23.22 29.23
CA PHE A 100 -28.56 23.84 28.52
C PHE A 100 -28.25 25.23 29.11
N TYR A 101 -29.26 26.06 29.32
CA TYR A 101 -29.08 27.37 29.92
C TYR A 101 -28.52 27.28 31.35
N GLU A 102 -29.06 26.39 32.19
CA GLU A 102 -28.63 26.22 33.57
C GLU A 102 -27.17 25.73 33.71
N THR A 103 -26.70 24.91 32.79
CA THR A 103 -25.40 24.21 32.92
C THR A 103 -24.30 24.80 32.06
N VAL A 104 -24.65 25.32 30.89
CA VAL A 104 -23.71 25.75 29.86
C VAL A 104 -23.85 27.22 29.52
N TYR A 105 -25.05 27.75 29.64
CA TYR A 105 -25.43 29.13 29.45
C TYR A 105 -25.48 29.63 27.99
N ASN A 106 -24.47 29.34 27.16
CA ASN A 106 -24.40 29.81 25.78
C ASN A 106 -23.62 28.83 24.90
N GLU A 107 -23.59 29.08 23.58
CA GLU A 107 -22.89 28.24 22.60
C GLU A 107 -21.36 28.14 22.82
N THR A 108 -20.74 29.25 23.27
CA THR A 108 -19.30 29.25 23.59
C THR A 108 -18.98 28.32 24.76
N GLY A 109 -19.86 28.29 25.76
CA GLY A 109 -19.78 27.35 26.88
C GLY A 109 -19.99 25.91 26.41
N ALA A 110 -20.91 25.71 25.45
CA ALA A 110 -21.14 24.40 24.86
C ALA A 110 -19.92 23.89 24.10
N GLN A 111 -19.27 24.73 23.29
CA GLN A 111 -18.04 24.36 22.56
C GLN A 111 -16.98 23.83 23.53
N LYS A 112 -16.72 24.55 24.63
CA LYS A 112 -15.76 24.13 25.67
C LYS A 112 -16.13 22.77 26.30
N LYS A 113 -17.42 22.51 26.54
CA LYS A 113 -17.89 21.25 27.11
C LYS A 113 -17.79 20.11 26.10
N LEU A 114 -18.02 20.40 24.80
CA LEU A 114 -17.82 19.48 23.72
C LEU A 114 -16.33 19.13 23.57
N ASP A 115 -15.44 20.16 23.61
CA ASP A 115 -13.99 19.97 23.59
C ASP A 115 -13.56 19.01 24.71
N ASP A 116 -13.90 19.33 25.96
CA ASP A 116 -13.53 18.53 27.13
C ASP A 116 -14.01 17.05 27.04
N ILE A 117 -15.24 16.85 26.60
CA ILE A 117 -15.89 15.54 26.62
C ILE A 117 -15.50 14.71 25.38
N LEU A 118 -15.53 15.32 24.20
CA LEU A 118 -15.26 14.61 22.93
C LEU A 118 -13.76 14.32 22.77
N ASP A 119 -12.89 15.26 23.15
CA ASP A 119 -11.45 15.05 23.10
C ASP A 119 -11.02 13.97 24.10
N SER A 120 -11.58 14.02 25.34
CA SER A 120 -11.30 12.97 26.32
C SER A 120 -11.79 11.59 25.86
N ALA A 121 -13.00 11.51 25.29
CA ALA A 121 -13.53 10.26 24.78
C ALA A 121 -12.71 9.74 23.58
N THR A 122 -12.31 10.63 22.68
CA THR A 122 -11.47 10.33 21.53
C THR A 122 -10.11 9.83 21.97
N PHE A 123 -9.46 10.54 22.89
CA PHE A 123 -8.17 10.13 23.43
C PHE A 123 -8.22 8.74 24.06
N ASN A 124 -9.18 8.50 24.97
CA ASN A 124 -9.31 7.24 25.67
C ASN A 124 -9.60 6.07 24.71
N PHE A 125 -10.44 6.31 23.71
CA PHE A 125 -10.81 5.26 22.78
C PHE A 125 -9.69 4.94 21.80
N ILE A 126 -9.00 5.95 21.25
CA ILE A 126 -7.89 5.73 20.30
C ILE A 126 -6.67 5.15 21.00
N SER A 127 -6.34 5.61 22.21
CA SER A 127 -5.18 5.09 22.95
C SER A 127 -5.31 3.63 23.37
N SER A 128 -6.52 3.11 23.47
CA SER A 128 -6.80 1.71 23.82
C SER A 128 -6.89 0.77 22.60
N HIS A 129 -6.74 1.30 21.39
CA HIS A 129 -6.86 0.50 20.14
C HIS A 129 -5.64 0.67 19.24
N HIS A 130 -5.45 -0.32 18.34
CA HIS A 130 -4.40 -0.26 17.33
C HIS A 130 -4.70 0.78 16.25
N LEU A 131 -3.66 1.39 15.69
CA LEU A 131 -3.78 2.39 14.63
C LEU A 131 -4.60 1.88 13.43
N VAL A 132 -4.46 0.61 13.09
CA VAL A 132 -5.16 -0.02 11.97
C VAL A 132 -6.69 0.09 12.11
N GLU A 133 -7.22 -0.02 13.34
CA GLU A 133 -8.64 0.14 13.64
C GLU A 133 -9.15 1.57 13.35
N ALA A 134 -8.32 2.57 13.61
CA ALA A 134 -8.69 3.97 13.35
C ALA A 134 -8.67 4.33 11.86
N VAL A 135 -7.85 3.64 11.06
CA VAL A 135 -7.64 3.95 9.63
C VAL A 135 -8.52 3.11 8.72
N ARG A 136 -8.68 1.82 9.00
CA ARG A 136 -9.36 0.86 8.13
C ARG A 136 -10.77 0.57 8.61
N ASN A 137 -11.61 0.15 7.65
CA ASN A 137 -13.01 -0.18 7.93
C ASN A 137 -13.34 -1.67 7.63
N SER A 138 -12.44 -2.38 6.95
CA SER A 138 -12.65 -3.76 6.56
C SER A 138 -11.35 -4.55 6.51
N ASN A 139 -11.45 -5.85 6.72
CA ASN A 139 -10.36 -6.82 6.57
C ASN A 139 -10.04 -7.16 5.11
N ARG A 140 -10.35 -6.27 4.16
CA ARG A 140 -9.96 -6.47 2.76
C ARG A 140 -8.44 -6.57 2.70
N LEU A 141 -7.95 -7.77 2.45
CA LEU A 141 -6.53 -8.06 2.32
C LEU A 141 -5.96 -7.20 1.20
N LEU A 142 -4.94 -6.42 1.52
CA LEU A 142 -4.03 -5.93 0.51
C LEU A 142 -3.50 -7.18 -0.19
N GLU A 143 -3.87 -7.33 -1.46
CA GLU A 143 -3.60 -8.43 -2.38
C GLU A 143 -2.76 -9.57 -1.76
N LYS A 144 -3.40 -10.71 -1.51
CA LYS A 144 -2.75 -11.92 -0.94
C LYS A 144 -1.42 -12.23 -1.64
N GLU A 145 -1.30 -11.87 -2.91
CA GLU A 145 -0.11 -12.06 -3.73
C GLU A 145 1.10 -11.23 -3.28
N VAL A 146 0.91 -9.98 -2.82
CA VAL A 146 2.03 -9.15 -2.36
C VAL A 146 2.57 -9.63 -1.02
N ILE A 147 1.71 -10.12 -0.14
CA ILE A 147 2.09 -10.63 1.18
C ILE A 147 2.75 -12.01 1.04
N ALA A 148 2.20 -12.89 0.20
CA ALA A 148 2.75 -14.22 -0.07
C ALA A 148 4.09 -14.15 -0.82
N SER A 149 4.23 -13.26 -1.81
CA SER A 149 5.47 -13.06 -2.55
C SER A 149 6.58 -12.41 -1.74
N ALA A 150 6.22 -11.62 -0.71
CA ALA A 150 7.20 -10.99 0.19
C ALA A 150 7.72 -11.95 1.29
N GLY A 151 7.16 -13.18 1.41
CA GLY A 151 7.54 -14.12 2.46
C GLY A 151 7.22 -13.61 3.87
N LEU A 152 6.30 -12.66 4.00
CA LEU A 152 5.79 -12.13 5.27
C LEU A 152 4.75 -13.13 5.78
N ALA A 153 5.19 -14.01 6.66
CA ALA A 153 4.44 -15.11 7.22
C ALA A 153 3.19 -14.68 8.01
N GLU A 154 2.34 -15.64 8.29
CA GLU A 154 1.07 -15.58 9.04
C GLU A 154 1.07 -14.70 10.30
N SER A 155 2.23 -14.48 10.93
CA SER A 155 2.39 -13.63 12.13
C SER A 155 2.05 -12.14 11.92
N VAL A 156 2.19 -11.62 10.71
CA VAL A 156 1.79 -10.23 10.38
C VAL A 156 0.28 -10.14 10.13
N GLN A 157 -0.35 -11.22 9.76
CA GLN A 157 -1.78 -11.29 9.42
C GLN A 157 -2.68 -11.24 10.66
N GLU A 158 -2.25 -11.79 11.79
CA GLU A 158 -2.99 -11.71 13.06
C GLU A 158 -2.98 -10.28 13.64
N GLN A 159 -1.88 -9.53 13.48
CA GLN A 159 -1.77 -8.16 13.96
C GLN A 159 -2.56 -7.14 13.10
N ILE A 160 -2.99 -7.51 11.91
CA ILE A 160 -3.70 -6.64 10.96
C ILE A 160 -5.22 -6.90 10.97
N SER A 161 -5.71 -7.81 11.79
CA SER A 161 -7.14 -8.12 11.89
C SER A 161 -7.91 -6.96 12.53
N ILE A 162 -8.86 -6.38 11.77
CA ILE A 162 -9.75 -5.32 12.21
C ILE A 162 -10.95 -5.94 12.91
N LYS A 163 -11.20 -5.53 14.14
CA LYS A 163 -12.35 -5.96 14.96
C LYS A 163 -13.50 -4.97 14.90
N LEU A 164 -13.20 -3.69 15.07
CA LEU A 164 -14.17 -2.59 15.11
C LEU A 164 -14.17 -1.76 13.83
N GLY A 165 -12.98 -1.41 13.36
CA GLY A 165 -12.76 -0.50 12.26
C GLY A 165 -13.14 0.96 12.58
N ARG A 166 -12.80 1.87 11.66
CA ARG A 166 -12.99 3.32 11.84
C ARG A 166 -14.42 3.72 12.18
N GLN A 167 -15.42 3.06 11.60
CA GLN A 167 -16.83 3.35 11.91
C GLN A 167 -17.21 2.84 13.29
N GLY A 168 -16.71 1.68 13.68
CA GLY A 168 -16.90 1.14 15.04
C GLY A 168 -16.25 2.03 16.09
N MET A 169 -15.05 2.55 15.82
CA MET A 169 -14.37 3.50 16.69
C MET A 169 -15.16 4.80 16.85
N SER A 170 -15.64 5.40 15.75
CA SER A 170 -16.47 6.60 15.80
C SER A 170 -17.74 6.38 16.64
N ARG A 171 -18.37 5.20 16.49
CA ARG A 171 -19.54 4.81 17.28
C ARG A 171 -19.19 4.65 18.76
N GLY A 172 -18.10 3.98 19.09
CA GLY A 172 -17.67 3.79 20.48
C GLY A 172 -17.34 5.11 21.19
N ILE A 173 -16.70 6.05 20.50
CA ILE A 173 -16.44 7.39 21.02
C ILE A 173 -17.78 8.10 21.28
N MET A 174 -18.72 8.04 20.34
CA MET A 174 -20.04 8.63 20.49
C MET A 174 -20.81 8.04 21.68
N GLU A 175 -20.78 6.71 21.87
CA GLU A 175 -21.43 6.03 22.98
C GLU A 175 -20.86 6.44 24.35
N GLN A 176 -19.57 6.73 24.44
CA GLN A 176 -18.95 7.23 25.67
C GLN A 176 -19.28 8.71 25.95
N ALA A 177 -19.39 9.53 24.90
CA ALA A 177 -19.63 10.96 25.03
C ALA A 177 -21.10 11.29 25.26
N LYS A 178 -22.03 10.60 24.58
CA LYS A 178 -23.47 10.88 24.59
C LYS A 178 -24.08 11.01 25.98
N PRO A 179 -23.89 10.06 26.94
CA PRO A 179 -24.50 10.19 28.28
C PRO A 179 -23.92 11.33 29.10
N LYS A 180 -22.69 11.76 28.79
CA LYS A 180 -22.07 12.91 29.46
C LYS A 180 -22.65 14.22 28.93
N LEU A 181 -22.89 14.35 27.64
CA LEU A 181 -23.44 15.53 26.97
C LEU A 181 -24.93 15.71 27.29
N GLU A 182 -25.70 14.64 27.44
CA GLU A 182 -27.11 14.70 27.84
C GLU A 182 -27.31 15.37 29.21
N LYS A 183 -26.31 15.35 30.09
CA LYS A 183 -26.34 16.06 31.36
C LYS A 183 -26.38 17.60 31.21
N PHE A 184 -25.93 18.07 30.05
CA PHE A 184 -25.86 19.48 29.68
C PHE A 184 -26.98 19.91 28.71
N GLY A 185 -28.00 19.06 28.51
CA GLY A 185 -29.09 19.33 27.56
C GLY A 185 -28.67 19.23 26.09
N ILE A 186 -27.47 18.68 25.81
CA ILE A 186 -26.90 18.52 24.47
C ILE A 186 -27.15 17.10 23.96
N GLU A 187 -27.69 16.98 22.76
CA GLU A 187 -27.81 15.71 22.06
C GLU A 187 -26.74 15.59 20.97
N LEU A 188 -25.88 14.60 21.09
CA LEU A 188 -24.89 14.25 20.05
C LEU A 188 -25.56 13.37 19.00
N ILE A 189 -25.62 13.86 17.77
CA ILE A 189 -26.27 13.18 16.63
C ILE A 189 -25.29 12.26 15.92
N ASP A 190 -24.09 12.78 15.63
CA ASP A 190 -23.08 12.06 14.86
C ASP A 190 -21.68 12.53 15.30
N MET A 191 -20.73 11.59 15.27
CA MET A 191 -19.34 11.88 15.55
C MET A 191 -18.47 11.06 14.60
N ARG A 192 -17.51 11.71 13.95
CA ARG A 192 -16.63 11.06 12.98
C ARG A 192 -15.20 11.52 13.15
N ILE A 193 -14.31 10.60 12.90
CA ILE A 193 -12.90 10.92 12.69
C ILE A 193 -12.76 11.54 11.30
N LYS A 194 -12.31 12.79 11.23
CA LYS A 194 -12.17 13.55 9.98
C LYS A 194 -10.85 13.18 9.28
N ARG A 195 -9.74 13.27 9.99
CA ARG A 195 -8.40 13.04 9.49
C ARG A 195 -7.53 12.37 10.55
N ILE A 196 -6.63 11.52 10.08
CA ILE A 196 -5.56 10.94 10.88
C ILE A 196 -4.26 11.13 10.12
N ASN A 197 -3.28 11.77 10.77
CA ASN A 197 -1.95 11.96 10.23
C ASN A 197 -0.91 11.44 11.23
N TYR A 198 0.21 10.97 10.72
CA TYR A 198 1.36 10.75 11.59
C TYR A 198 1.94 12.08 12.07
N VAL A 199 2.55 12.08 13.23
CA VAL A 199 3.46 13.16 13.66
C VAL A 199 4.65 13.16 12.72
N ASP A 200 5.19 14.33 12.37
CA ASP A 200 6.24 14.50 11.34
C ASP A 200 7.44 13.58 11.52
N GLU A 201 7.91 13.40 12.76
CA GLU A 201 9.02 12.47 13.06
C GLU A 201 8.66 11.02 12.76
N VAL A 202 7.45 10.59 13.09
CA VAL A 202 6.96 9.24 12.85
C VAL A 202 6.73 9.03 11.35
N GLN A 203 6.18 10.02 10.68
CA GLN A 203 5.95 10.00 9.23
C GLN A 203 7.27 9.76 8.48
N LYS A 204 8.32 10.51 8.82
CA LYS A 204 9.65 10.36 8.22
C LYS A 204 10.22 8.96 8.42
N LYS A 205 10.18 8.44 9.65
CA LYS A 205 10.64 7.08 9.97
C LYS A 205 9.84 6.00 9.23
N VAL A 206 8.52 6.17 9.09
CA VAL A 206 7.66 5.25 8.33
C VAL A 206 8.04 5.26 6.85
N TYR A 207 8.25 6.43 6.26
CA TYR A 207 8.69 6.53 4.86
C TYR A 207 10.07 5.90 4.63
N GLU A 208 11.03 6.17 5.49
CA GLU A 208 12.36 5.55 5.43
C GLU A 208 12.27 4.01 5.48
N ARG A 209 11.45 3.48 6.40
CA ARG A 209 11.19 2.04 6.49
C ARG A 209 10.54 1.50 5.22
N MET A 210 9.49 2.15 4.70
CA MET A 210 8.81 1.72 3.47
C MET A 210 9.76 1.72 2.26
N ILE A 211 10.64 2.72 2.15
CA ILE A 211 11.67 2.76 1.10
C ILE A 211 12.64 1.59 1.25
N ALA A 212 13.11 1.30 2.46
CA ALA A 212 13.99 0.17 2.74
C ALA A 212 13.33 -1.17 2.40
N GLU A 213 12.09 -1.39 2.82
CA GLU A 213 11.30 -2.59 2.51
C GLU A 213 11.11 -2.77 1.00
N ARG A 214 10.74 -1.69 0.28
CA ARG A 214 10.60 -1.73 -1.19
C ARG A 214 11.91 -2.02 -1.89
N LYS A 215 13.02 -1.46 -1.40
CA LYS A 215 14.36 -1.74 -1.92
C LYS A 215 14.74 -3.21 -1.70
N GLN A 216 14.47 -3.74 -0.51
CA GLN A 216 14.71 -5.17 -0.21
C GLN A 216 13.93 -6.10 -1.14
N ILE A 217 12.63 -5.84 -1.35
CA ILE A 217 11.79 -6.60 -2.27
C ILE A 217 12.35 -6.53 -3.71
N SER A 218 12.72 -5.33 -4.15
CA SER A 218 13.30 -5.12 -5.49
C SER A 218 14.62 -5.89 -5.67
N GLU A 219 15.53 -5.86 -4.68
CA GLU A 219 16.78 -6.60 -4.75
C GLU A 219 16.56 -8.12 -4.68
N LYS A 220 15.56 -8.59 -3.93
CA LYS A 220 15.17 -10.00 -3.93
C LYS A 220 14.77 -10.46 -5.33
N PHE A 221 13.81 -9.78 -5.97
CA PHE A 221 13.37 -10.14 -7.33
C PHE A 221 14.48 -10.00 -8.37
N ARG A 222 15.34 -8.99 -8.24
CA ARG A 222 16.52 -8.83 -9.11
C ARG A 222 17.50 -9.99 -8.96
N SER A 223 17.75 -10.42 -7.71
CA SER A 223 18.63 -11.56 -7.42
C SER A 223 18.05 -12.88 -7.95
N GLU A 224 16.76 -13.12 -7.71
CA GLU A 224 16.04 -14.28 -8.24
C GLU A 224 16.08 -14.32 -9.77
N GLY A 225 15.79 -13.18 -10.43
CA GLY A 225 15.87 -13.06 -11.89
C GLY A 225 17.27 -13.30 -12.44
N LYS A 226 18.33 -12.79 -11.79
CA LYS A 226 19.72 -13.08 -12.14
C LYS A 226 20.07 -14.57 -11.96
N GLY A 227 19.58 -15.16 -10.87
CA GLY A 227 19.78 -16.59 -10.60
C GLY A 227 19.15 -17.47 -11.68
N GLU A 228 17.90 -17.22 -12.04
CA GLU A 228 17.19 -17.96 -13.08
C GLU A 228 17.83 -17.74 -14.47
N SER A 229 18.24 -16.51 -14.79
CA SER A 229 18.98 -16.22 -16.02
C SER A 229 20.28 -17.05 -16.12
N LYS A 230 21.07 -17.13 -15.02
CA LYS A 230 22.30 -17.93 -14.99
C LYS A 230 22.05 -19.43 -15.10
N LYS A 231 20.96 -19.91 -14.51
CA LYS A 231 20.54 -21.31 -14.64
C LYS A 231 20.21 -21.66 -16.10
N ILE A 232 19.37 -20.82 -16.76
CA ILE A 232 19.02 -21.01 -18.18
C ILE A 232 20.28 -20.94 -19.07
N GLU A 233 21.18 -19.99 -18.79
CA GLU A 233 22.47 -19.90 -19.53
C GLU A 233 23.31 -21.15 -19.36
N GLY A 234 23.38 -21.69 -18.14
CA GLY A 234 24.08 -22.94 -17.84
C GLY A 234 23.46 -24.16 -18.54
N GLU A 235 22.13 -24.27 -18.50
CA GLU A 235 21.41 -25.35 -19.21
C GLU A 235 21.60 -25.27 -20.72
N ARG A 236 21.52 -24.07 -21.30
CA ARG A 236 21.82 -23.84 -22.72
C ARG A 236 23.24 -24.24 -23.08
N GLY A 237 24.22 -23.85 -22.27
CA GLY A 237 25.63 -24.21 -22.47
C GLY A 237 25.87 -25.72 -22.42
N LYS A 238 25.25 -26.41 -21.49
CA LYS A 238 25.28 -27.86 -21.35
C LYS A 238 24.69 -28.54 -22.59
N GLU A 239 23.51 -28.11 -23.02
CA GLU A 239 22.82 -28.69 -24.18
C GLU A 239 23.58 -28.44 -25.47
N LEU A 240 24.12 -27.24 -25.66
CA LEU A 240 24.96 -26.93 -26.80
C LEU A 240 26.20 -27.84 -26.86
N LYS A 241 26.90 -28.04 -25.74
CA LYS A 241 28.04 -28.97 -25.65
C LYS A 241 27.64 -30.40 -25.98
N ARG A 242 26.49 -30.86 -25.47
CA ARG A 242 25.95 -32.20 -25.73
C ARG A 242 25.71 -32.41 -27.25
N ILE A 243 24.98 -31.46 -27.88
CA ILE A 243 24.66 -31.52 -29.31
C ILE A 243 25.94 -31.52 -30.16
N THR A 244 26.89 -30.62 -29.85
CA THR A 244 28.15 -30.51 -30.57
C THR A 244 29.00 -31.78 -30.44
N SER A 245 29.07 -32.34 -29.20
CA SER A 245 29.81 -33.59 -28.97
C SER A 245 29.18 -34.79 -29.69
N ASP A 246 27.84 -34.89 -29.67
CA ASP A 246 27.14 -35.96 -30.41
C ASP A 246 27.31 -35.84 -31.93
N ALA A 247 27.27 -34.62 -32.46
CA ALA A 247 27.52 -34.37 -33.88
C ALA A 247 28.96 -34.74 -34.26
N TYR A 248 29.93 -34.32 -33.42
CA TYR A 248 31.34 -34.71 -33.65
C TYR A 248 31.54 -36.21 -33.58
N ARG A 249 30.99 -36.88 -32.57
CA ARG A 249 31.04 -38.36 -32.46
C ARG A 249 30.48 -39.05 -33.70
N LYS A 250 29.26 -38.63 -34.14
CA LYS A 250 28.65 -39.18 -35.38
C LYS A 250 29.51 -38.92 -36.61
N ALA A 251 30.10 -37.74 -36.74
CA ALA A 251 30.99 -37.43 -37.85
C ALA A 251 32.25 -38.33 -37.86
N GLN A 252 32.85 -38.59 -36.70
CA GLN A 252 33.99 -39.48 -36.55
C GLN A 252 33.63 -40.96 -36.83
N GLU A 253 32.46 -41.40 -36.36
CA GLU A 253 31.96 -42.75 -36.69
C GLU A 253 31.74 -42.93 -38.18
N ILE A 254 31.15 -41.95 -38.88
CA ILE A 254 30.92 -41.98 -40.30
C ILE A 254 32.27 -41.99 -41.05
N ARG A 255 33.21 -41.12 -40.67
CA ARG A 255 34.55 -41.09 -41.26
C ARG A 255 35.28 -42.40 -41.03
N GLY A 256 35.31 -42.92 -39.80
CA GLY A 256 35.97 -44.17 -39.48
C GLY A 256 35.39 -45.38 -40.25
N LYS A 257 34.03 -45.40 -40.39
CA LYS A 257 33.40 -46.44 -41.24
C LYS A 257 33.78 -46.29 -42.69
N ALA A 258 33.80 -45.07 -43.25
CA ALA A 258 34.19 -44.84 -44.64
C ALA A 258 35.64 -45.13 -44.85
N ASP A 259 36.54 -44.75 -43.94
CA ASP A 259 37.97 -45.08 -44.01
C ASP A 259 38.22 -46.60 -43.94
N GLY A 260 37.50 -47.29 -43.04
CA GLY A 260 37.54 -48.73 -42.91
C GLY A 260 37.03 -49.47 -44.17
N GLU A 261 35.94 -48.99 -44.77
CA GLU A 261 35.38 -49.50 -46.00
C GLU A 261 36.35 -49.27 -47.17
N ALA A 262 36.91 -48.07 -47.29
CA ALA A 262 37.93 -47.76 -48.30
C ALA A 262 39.17 -48.67 -48.15
N ALA A 263 39.68 -48.82 -46.92
CA ALA A 263 40.79 -49.69 -46.63
C ALA A 263 40.49 -51.16 -47.02
N ARG A 264 39.26 -51.63 -46.73
CA ARG A 264 38.83 -52.99 -47.14
C ARG A 264 38.81 -53.15 -48.68
N ILE A 265 38.20 -52.18 -49.39
CA ILE A 265 38.13 -52.17 -50.85
C ILE A 265 39.54 -52.18 -51.43
N TYR A 266 40.45 -51.37 -50.92
CA TYR A 266 41.84 -51.37 -51.34
C TYR A 266 42.52 -52.70 -51.03
N ALA A 267 42.37 -53.24 -49.82
CA ALA A 267 42.99 -54.55 -49.47
C ALA A 267 42.47 -55.69 -50.36
N ASP A 268 41.16 -55.74 -50.64
CA ASP A 268 40.56 -56.73 -51.52
C ASP A 268 41.07 -56.59 -52.94
N ALA A 269 41.28 -55.39 -53.45
CA ALA A 269 41.85 -55.13 -54.75
C ALA A 269 43.33 -55.52 -54.83
N TYR A 270 44.10 -55.25 -53.80
CA TYR A 270 45.52 -55.53 -53.72
C TYR A 270 45.82 -57.03 -53.55
N ASN A 271 44.96 -57.73 -52.83
CA ASN A 271 45.07 -59.16 -52.65
C ASN A 271 44.85 -59.95 -53.96
N LYS A 272 44.26 -59.32 -55.01
CA LYS A 272 44.11 -59.93 -56.33
C LYS A 272 45.44 -60.04 -57.07
N ASP A 273 46.36 -59.10 -56.99
CA ASP A 273 47.70 -59.11 -57.53
C ASP A 273 48.64 -58.25 -56.64
N PRO A 274 49.28 -58.89 -55.65
CA PRO A 274 50.18 -58.19 -54.73
C PRO A 274 51.43 -57.61 -55.34
N GLU A 275 51.92 -58.25 -56.42
CA GLU A 275 53.14 -57.79 -57.11
C GLU A 275 52.88 -56.51 -57.93
N PHE A 276 51.76 -56.47 -58.64
CA PHE A 276 51.31 -55.28 -59.35
C PHE A 276 51.05 -54.09 -58.40
N TYR A 277 50.41 -54.37 -57.25
CA TYR A 277 50.20 -53.32 -56.23
C TYR A 277 51.55 -52.79 -55.71
N SER A 278 52.47 -53.67 -55.34
CA SER A 278 53.81 -53.30 -54.88
C SER A 278 54.51 -52.40 -55.89
N PHE A 279 54.41 -52.78 -57.18
CA PHE A 279 54.93 -51.97 -58.26
C PHE A 279 54.35 -50.58 -58.36
N VAL A 280 53.02 -50.46 -58.40
CA VAL A 280 52.31 -49.19 -58.49
C VAL A 280 52.63 -48.32 -57.29
N LYS A 281 52.61 -48.88 -56.08
CA LYS A 281 52.88 -48.14 -54.80
C LYS A 281 54.34 -47.67 -54.74
N THR A 282 55.25 -48.47 -55.25
CA THR A 282 56.67 -48.08 -55.33
C THR A 282 56.85 -46.91 -56.31
N LEU A 283 56.16 -46.91 -57.43
CA LEU A 283 56.19 -45.80 -58.38
C LEU A 283 55.56 -44.53 -57.80
N ASP A 284 54.42 -44.66 -57.06
CA ASP A 284 53.81 -43.54 -56.34
C ASP A 284 54.75 -42.98 -55.25
N ALA A 285 55.39 -43.82 -54.47
CA ALA A 285 56.38 -43.41 -53.49
C ALA A 285 57.57 -42.69 -54.17
N TYR A 286 58.03 -43.18 -55.34
CA TYR A 286 59.06 -42.49 -56.10
C TYR A 286 58.58 -41.07 -56.53
N ARG A 287 57.35 -40.95 -57.00
CA ARG A 287 56.80 -39.69 -57.45
C ARG A 287 56.68 -38.70 -56.31
N GLN A 288 56.30 -39.14 -55.09
CA GLN A 288 56.16 -38.29 -53.94
C GLN A 288 57.47 -37.94 -53.26
N THR A 289 58.42 -38.88 -53.22
CA THR A 289 59.69 -38.73 -52.50
C THR A 289 60.77 -38.08 -53.39
N LEU A 290 60.73 -38.28 -54.71
CA LEU A 290 61.66 -37.69 -55.66
C LEU A 290 61.14 -36.41 -56.30
N ALA A 291 60.62 -35.49 -55.48
CA ALA A 291 60.23 -34.15 -55.90
C ALA A 291 61.48 -33.38 -56.37
N LYS A 292 61.25 -32.36 -57.22
CA LYS A 292 62.33 -31.65 -57.97
C LYS A 292 63.48 -31.08 -57.15
N ASP A 293 63.24 -30.89 -55.83
CA ASP A 293 64.19 -30.27 -54.91
C ASP A 293 64.76 -31.23 -53.85
N SER A 294 64.63 -32.56 -54.05
CA SER A 294 65.10 -33.57 -53.11
C SER A 294 66.36 -34.30 -53.63
N SER A 295 67.39 -34.35 -52.79
CA SER A 295 68.52 -35.21 -52.97
C SER A 295 68.39 -36.45 -52.09
N VAL A 296 68.26 -37.60 -52.66
CA VAL A 296 68.16 -38.86 -51.93
C VAL A 296 69.38 -39.74 -52.22
N VAL A 297 70.09 -40.12 -51.13
CA VAL A 297 71.19 -41.01 -51.19
C VAL A 297 70.71 -42.45 -50.88
N LEU A 298 70.71 -43.32 -51.84
CA LEU A 298 70.17 -44.64 -51.65
C LEU A 298 71.23 -45.70 -52.01
N SER A 299 71.23 -46.82 -51.23
CA SER A 299 72.09 -47.96 -51.55
C SER A 299 71.55 -48.73 -52.81
N THR A 300 72.40 -49.06 -53.73
CA THR A 300 72.05 -49.85 -54.92
C THR A 300 71.54 -51.24 -54.56
N LYS A 301 71.74 -51.74 -53.33
CA LYS A 301 71.26 -53.04 -52.86
C LYS A 301 69.89 -52.94 -52.11
N GLY A 302 69.34 -51.77 -51.97
CA GLY A 302 68.08 -51.55 -51.26
C GLY A 302 66.87 -51.93 -52.13
N ASP A 303 65.78 -52.34 -51.47
CA ASP A 303 64.52 -52.76 -52.14
C ASP A 303 63.85 -51.57 -52.90
N PHE A 304 64.28 -50.36 -52.64
CA PHE A 304 63.77 -49.14 -53.32
C PHE A 304 64.00 -49.22 -54.85
N PHE A 305 65.11 -49.82 -55.30
CA PHE A 305 65.42 -49.97 -56.72
C PHE A 305 64.99 -51.33 -57.32
N LYS A 306 64.21 -52.14 -56.63
CA LYS A 306 63.80 -53.47 -57.06
C LYS A 306 63.23 -53.48 -58.47
N TYR A 307 62.36 -52.58 -58.83
CA TYR A 307 61.70 -52.46 -60.13
C TYR A 307 62.51 -51.68 -61.17
N LEU A 308 63.49 -50.89 -60.76
CA LEU A 308 64.41 -50.21 -61.71
C LEU A 308 65.52 -51.09 -62.18
N LYS A 309 65.82 -52.20 -61.50
CA LYS A 309 66.84 -53.14 -61.88
C LYS A 309 66.39 -54.18 -62.92
N GLY A 310 65.16 -54.11 -63.33
CA GLY A 310 64.57 -55.11 -64.21
C GLY A 310 64.12 -56.39 -63.52
N TYR A 311 63.12 -57.01 -64.08
CA TYR A 311 62.54 -58.24 -63.56
C TYR A 311 63.55 -59.38 -63.85
N GLN A 312 64.18 -59.89 -62.78
CA GLN A 312 64.96 -61.16 -62.95
C GLN A 312 63.98 -62.30 -62.69
N GLU A 313 63.65 -63.03 -63.74
CA GLU A 313 62.88 -64.24 -63.65
C GLU A 313 63.57 -65.21 -62.68
N LYS A 314 62.86 -65.68 -61.69
CA LYS A 314 63.26 -66.76 -60.84
C LYS A 314 63.14 -68.06 -61.66
N GLN A 315 64.27 -68.61 -62.04
CA GLN A 315 64.36 -70.04 -62.39
C GLN A 315 64.07 -70.90 -61.18
#